data_d5bf6f9726290e40762ac125d08569c8
#
_entry.id   d5bf6f9726290e40762ac125d08569c8
#
_cell.length_a   1.000
_cell.length_b   1.000
_cell.length_c   1.000
_cell.angle_alpha   90.00
_cell.angle_beta   90.00
_cell.angle_gamma   90.00
#
_symmetry.space_group_name_H-M   'P 1'
#
loop_
_entity.id
_entity.type
_entity.pdbx_description
1 polymer ?
#
loop_
_entity_poly.entity_id
_entity_poly.type
_entity_poly.pdbx_seq_one_letter_code
_entity_poly.pdbx_strand_id
1 'polypeptide(L)'
;MNTITSTTFPEAAGISASCIIDALREINIREISMHSFLFCKDDCLVAEGYYAPIKKNDLHRMFSVTKSFTSIAIGLLQEEGRLSLDDSIVKFFPEYVPDTSEAHPWLLATTIRDMLSMRSCHASTTYDKFSSKTDWVKSFFTVAPTHKPGTVFHYDTSSSHTLCALVEKLTGMKMLDYLRNKVLNEIGFSKEAYCLTDGFGVSMGGSGLMATSRDFMLFALLILNNGKLN
;
A
#
# COMPACT_ATOMS: atom_id res chain seq x y z
N MET A 1 10.22 17.31 10.56
CA MET A 1 9.68 17.36 11.94
C MET A 1 9.11 15.99 12.25
N ASN A 2 9.31 15.45 13.45
CA ASN A 2 8.69 14.18 13.82
C ASN A 2 7.22 14.44 14.11
N THR A 3 6.34 13.84 13.36
CA THR A 3 4.89 13.93 13.62
C THR A 3 4.46 13.24 14.91
N ILE A 4 5.29 12.35 15.47
CA ILE A 4 5.14 11.87 16.84
C ILE A 4 5.95 12.81 17.73
N THR A 5 5.30 13.83 18.21
CA THR A 5 5.98 14.91 18.94
C THR A 5 6.40 14.53 20.36
N SER A 6 5.80 13.51 20.96
CA SER A 6 6.17 13.06 22.30
C SER A 6 5.67 11.65 22.63
N THR A 7 6.31 11.01 23.59
CA THR A 7 5.77 9.89 24.36
C THR A 7 5.09 10.44 25.61
N THR A 8 3.94 9.91 25.96
CA THR A 8 3.23 10.28 27.18
C THR A 8 2.73 9.03 27.91
N PHE A 9 2.45 9.15 29.20
CA PHE A 9 1.82 8.07 29.97
C PHE A 9 0.33 7.96 29.61
N PRO A 10 -0.26 6.76 29.62
CA PRO A 10 -1.68 6.56 29.30
C PRO A 10 -2.61 7.49 30.07
N GLU A 11 -2.40 7.64 31.39
CA GLU A 11 -3.22 8.48 32.24
C GLU A 11 -3.14 9.96 31.89
N ALA A 12 -1.96 10.45 31.48
CA ALA A 12 -1.79 11.82 30.99
C ALA A 12 -2.50 12.10 29.69
N ALA A 13 -2.71 11.04 28.88
CA ALA A 13 -3.53 11.09 27.67
C ALA A 13 -5.02 10.82 27.94
N GLY A 14 -5.43 10.70 29.21
CA GLY A 14 -6.80 10.40 29.60
C GLY A 14 -7.22 8.96 29.30
N ILE A 15 -6.27 8.02 29.27
CA ILE A 15 -6.50 6.59 29.03
C ILE A 15 -6.01 5.83 30.24
N SER A 16 -6.82 4.89 30.77
CA SER A 16 -6.34 4.02 31.84
C SER A 16 -5.34 3.00 31.28
N ALA A 17 -4.17 2.90 31.89
CA ALA A 17 -3.19 1.85 31.58
C ALA A 17 -3.78 0.44 31.73
N SER A 18 -4.75 0.25 32.63
CA SER A 18 -5.45 -1.04 32.78
C SER A 18 -6.18 -1.46 31.49
N CYS A 19 -6.79 -0.53 30.75
CA CYS A 19 -7.46 -0.84 29.48
C CYS A 19 -6.47 -1.40 28.44
N ILE A 20 -5.26 -0.83 28.38
CA ILE A 20 -4.20 -1.33 27.47
C ILE A 20 -3.74 -2.72 27.91
N ILE A 21 -3.51 -2.90 29.22
CA ILE A 21 -3.09 -4.19 29.79
C ILE A 21 -4.15 -5.27 29.54
N ASP A 22 -5.43 -4.95 29.72
CA ASP A 22 -6.52 -5.90 29.51
C ASP A 22 -6.66 -6.27 28.02
N ALA A 23 -6.49 -5.32 27.10
CA ALA A 23 -6.44 -5.60 25.68
C ALA A 23 -5.28 -6.54 25.31
N LEU A 24 -4.08 -6.34 25.88
CA LEU A 24 -2.94 -7.21 25.64
C LEU A 24 -3.13 -8.62 26.25
N ARG A 25 -3.78 -8.70 27.42
CA ARG A 25 -4.15 -9.99 28.03
C ARG A 25 -5.12 -10.75 27.14
N GLU A 26 -6.12 -10.07 26.61
CA GLU A 26 -7.10 -10.67 25.70
C GLU A 26 -6.46 -11.19 24.41
N ILE A 27 -5.51 -10.43 23.83
CA ILE A 27 -4.70 -10.86 22.68
C ILE A 27 -3.95 -12.16 23.01
N ASN A 28 -3.33 -12.24 24.20
CA ASN A 28 -2.60 -13.45 24.62
C ASN A 28 -3.56 -14.63 24.90
N ILE A 29 -4.69 -14.40 25.55
CA ILE A 29 -5.70 -15.45 25.84
C ILE A 29 -6.24 -16.04 24.53
N ARG A 30 -6.44 -15.21 23.52
CA ARG A 30 -6.92 -15.64 22.19
C ARG A 30 -5.82 -16.15 21.28
N GLU A 31 -4.60 -16.24 21.75
CA GLU A 31 -3.42 -16.70 20.97
C GLU A 31 -3.26 -15.97 19.63
N ILE A 32 -3.59 -14.66 19.59
CA ILE A 32 -3.44 -13.85 18.39
C ILE A 32 -1.96 -13.60 18.16
N SER A 33 -1.45 -14.05 17.02
CA SER A 33 -0.06 -13.81 16.60
C SER A 33 0.16 -12.32 16.30
N MET A 34 1.01 -11.68 17.10
CA MET A 34 1.34 -10.25 16.98
C MET A 34 2.83 -10.06 16.76
N HIS A 35 3.20 -9.11 15.89
CA HIS A 35 4.57 -8.62 15.76
C HIS A 35 4.84 -7.43 16.68
N SER A 36 3.89 -6.51 16.74
CA SER A 36 3.99 -5.31 17.56
C SER A 36 2.61 -4.69 17.78
N PHE A 37 2.51 -3.84 18.77
CA PHE A 37 1.40 -2.90 18.90
C PHE A 37 1.95 -1.50 19.19
N LEU A 38 1.29 -0.49 18.64
CA LEU A 38 1.56 0.91 18.92
C LEU A 38 0.22 1.59 19.12
N PHE A 39 0.12 2.34 20.20
CA PHE A 39 -1.09 3.06 20.54
C PHE A 39 -0.79 4.55 20.62
N CYS A 40 -1.43 5.33 19.77
CA CYS A 40 -1.31 6.78 19.72
C CYS A 40 -2.64 7.44 20.03
N LYS A 41 -2.58 8.57 20.73
CA LYS A 41 -3.69 9.49 20.92
C LYS A 41 -3.20 10.92 20.81
N ASP A 42 -3.91 11.77 20.08
CA ASP A 42 -3.60 13.18 19.90
C ASP A 42 -2.11 13.40 19.49
N ASP A 43 -1.67 12.62 18.49
CA ASP A 43 -0.29 12.58 17.95
C ASP A 43 0.80 12.18 18.96
N CYS A 44 0.41 11.74 20.17
CA CYS A 44 1.34 11.24 21.18
C CYS A 44 1.36 9.70 21.17
N LEU A 45 2.55 9.11 21.23
CA LEU A 45 2.73 7.69 21.46
C LEU A 45 2.47 7.39 22.96
N VAL A 46 1.41 6.64 23.23
CA VAL A 46 0.95 6.31 24.59
C VAL A 46 1.49 4.96 25.06
N ALA A 47 1.56 3.99 24.16
CA ALA A 47 2.13 2.67 24.44
C ALA A 47 2.70 2.05 23.18
N GLU A 48 3.78 1.30 23.32
CA GLU A 48 4.33 0.46 22.26
C GLU A 48 4.90 -0.84 22.85
N GLY A 49 4.81 -1.92 22.09
CA GLY A 49 5.39 -3.21 22.43
C GLY A 49 5.71 -4.04 21.20
N TYR A 50 6.67 -4.94 21.35
CA TYR A 50 7.19 -5.79 20.28
C TYR A 50 7.28 -7.22 20.77
N TYR A 51 6.81 -8.16 19.98
CA TYR A 51 6.84 -9.59 20.27
C TYR A 51 8.05 -10.22 19.57
N ALA A 52 8.79 -11.03 20.30
CA ALA A 52 9.92 -11.76 19.73
C ALA A 52 9.46 -12.59 18.50
N PRO A 53 10.24 -12.64 17.41
CA PRO A 53 11.61 -12.10 17.28
C PRO A 53 11.67 -10.62 16.89
N ILE A 54 10.56 -9.96 16.61
CA ILE A 54 10.50 -8.59 16.09
C ILE A 54 10.91 -7.56 17.16
N LYS A 55 11.74 -6.60 16.77
CA LYS A 55 12.19 -5.48 17.59
C LYS A 55 11.76 -4.15 16.99
N LYS A 56 11.87 -3.09 17.75
CA LYS A 56 11.44 -1.73 17.41
C LYS A 56 11.93 -1.22 16.05
N ASN A 57 13.17 -1.49 15.71
CA ASN A 57 13.82 -0.98 14.50
C ASN A 57 13.89 -2.02 13.38
N ASP A 58 13.30 -3.19 13.57
CA ASP A 58 13.32 -4.22 12.53
C ASP A 58 12.35 -3.83 11.40
N LEU A 59 12.87 -3.91 10.17
CA LEU A 59 12.04 -3.84 9.00
C LEU A 59 11.34 -5.19 8.82
N HIS A 60 10.04 -5.17 8.73
CA HIS A 60 9.28 -6.36 8.42
C HIS A 60 8.31 -6.12 7.27
N ARG A 61 7.91 -7.18 6.60
CA ARG A 61 7.08 -7.08 5.41
C ARG A 61 5.66 -6.66 5.78
N MET A 62 5.22 -5.55 5.21
CA MET A 62 3.89 -4.97 5.46
C MET A 62 2.79 -5.65 4.65
N PHE A 63 3.15 -6.61 3.77
CA PHE A 63 2.20 -7.31 2.91
C PHE A 63 1.19 -6.34 2.28
N SER A 64 -0.10 -6.64 2.37
CA SER A 64 -1.14 -5.88 1.68
C SER A 64 -1.38 -4.45 2.18
N VAL A 65 -0.81 -4.07 3.33
CA VAL A 65 -0.78 -2.66 3.73
C VAL A 65 -0.05 -1.80 2.68
N THR A 66 0.88 -2.39 1.93
CA THR A 66 1.55 -1.74 0.79
C THR A 66 0.56 -1.10 -0.20
N LYS A 67 -0.61 -1.70 -0.39
CA LYS A 67 -1.66 -1.20 -1.29
C LYS A 67 -2.14 0.20 -0.92
N SER A 68 -2.16 0.53 0.37
CA SER A 68 -2.51 1.86 0.85
C SER A 68 -1.50 2.90 0.39
N PHE A 69 -0.21 2.57 0.38
CA PHE A 69 0.84 3.44 -0.16
C PHE A 69 0.69 3.62 -1.66
N THR A 70 0.42 2.55 -2.40
CA THR A 70 0.16 2.62 -3.85
C THR A 70 -1.06 3.50 -4.15
N SER A 71 -2.14 3.40 -3.35
CA SER A 71 -3.34 4.23 -3.56
C SER A 71 -3.08 5.72 -3.34
N ILE A 72 -2.28 6.08 -2.33
CA ILE A 72 -1.87 7.48 -2.10
C ILE A 72 -1.00 7.98 -3.26
N ALA A 73 -0.06 7.16 -3.78
CA ALA A 73 0.76 7.55 -4.93
C ALA A 73 -0.11 7.82 -6.18
N ILE A 74 -1.14 7.03 -6.43
CA ILE A 74 -2.12 7.28 -7.52
C ILE A 74 -2.91 8.56 -7.25
N GLY A 75 -3.34 8.80 -6.00
CA GLY A 75 -4.04 10.04 -5.64
C GLY A 75 -3.21 11.29 -5.89
N LEU A 76 -1.92 11.27 -5.56
CA LEU A 76 -0.99 12.36 -5.83
C LEU A 76 -0.81 12.62 -7.34
N LEU A 77 -0.71 11.56 -8.14
CA LEU A 77 -0.65 11.69 -9.61
C LEU A 77 -1.94 12.26 -10.20
N GLN A 78 -3.09 11.94 -9.63
CA GLN A 78 -4.37 12.55 -10.00
C GLN A 78 -4.39 14.04 -9.66
N GLU A 79 -3.94 14.41 -8.46
CA GLU A 79 -3.84 15.81 -8.04
C GLU A 79 -2.88 16.61 -8.93
N GLU A 80 -1.79 16.00 -9.39
CA GLU A 80 -0.84 16.57 -10.37
C GLU A 80 -1.42 16.66 -11.79
N GLY A 81 -2.63 16.18 -12.04
CA GLY A 81 -3.26 16.15 -13.36
C GLY A 81 -2.62 15.20 -14.36
N ARG A 82 -1.82 14.22 -13.90
CA ARG A 82 -1.09 13.26 -14.73
C ARG A 82 -1.93 12.06 -15.14
N LEU A 83 -3.03 11.82 -14.47
CA LEU A 83 -4.02 10.80 -14.77
C LEU A 83 -5.40 11.22 -14.24
N SER A 84 -6.45 10.57 -14.77
CA SER A 84 -7.79 10.57 -14.18
C SER A 84 -8.11 9.17 -13.67
N LEU A 85 -8.86 9.06 -12.58
CA LEU A 85 -9.32 7.75 -12.09
C LEU A 85 -10.22 7.04 -13.12
N ASP A 86 -10.84 7.77 -14.02
CA ASP A 86 -11.71 7.26 -15.07
C ASP A 86 -10.94 6.93 -16.38
N ASP A 87 -9.64 7.18 -16.41
CA ASP A 87 -8.79 6.72 -17.50
C ASP A 87 -8.72 5.18 -17.52
N SER A 88 -8.81 4.60 -18.75
CA SER A 88 -8.49 3.19 -18.96
C SER A 88 -7.01 2.92 -18.67
N ILE A 89 -6.72 1.84 -17.95
CA ILE A 89 -5.33 1.44 -17.66
C ILE A 89 -4.53 1.16 -18.95
N VAL A 90 -5.18 0.67 -19.99
CA VAL A 90 -4.56 0.37 -21.29
C VAL A 90 -3.92 1.61 -21.93
N LYS A 91 -4.50 2.79 -21.73
CA LYS A 91 -3.94 4.07 -22.20
C LYS A 91 -2.47 4.26 -21.84
N PHE A 92 -2.05 3.75 -20.68
CA PHE A 92 -0.72 3.94 -20.13
C PHE A 92 0.28 2.83 -20.48
N PHE A 93 -0.20 1.71 -21.03
CA PHE A 93 0.61 0.53 -21.35
C PHE A 93 0.38 0.05 -22.78
N PRO A 94 0.56 0.92 -23.80
CA PRO A 94 0.34 0.55 -25.19
C PRO A 94 1.28 -0.57 -25.65
N GLU A 95 2.42 -0.77 -25.00
CA GLU A 95 3.36 -1.84 -25.30
C GLU A 95 2.81 -3.24 -25.01
N TYR A 96 1.83 -3.37 -24.11
CA TYR A 96 1.17 -4.64 -23.81
C TYR A 96 -0.13 -4.85 -24.59
N VAL A 97 -0.67 -3.79 -25.19
CA VAL A 97 -1.89 -3.81 -26.02
C VAL A 97 -1.65 -2.97 -27.28
N PRO A 98 -0.78 -3.43 -28.19
CA PRO A 98 -0.38 -2.65 -29.36
C PRO A 98 -1.52 -2.48 -30.36
N ASP A 99 -2.46 -3.43 -30.42
CA ASP A 99 -3.68 -3.33 -31.22
C ASP A 99 -4.92 -3.47 -30.33
N THR A 100 -5.58 -2.34 -30.09
CA THR A 100 -6.79 -2.30 -29.27
C THR A 100 -7.99 -2.92 -29.95
N SER A 101 -7.98 -3.13 -31.27
CA SER A 101 -9.07 -3.80 -32.01
C SER A 101 -9.16 -5.29 -31.68
N GLU A 102 -8.03 -5.91 -31.29
CA GLU A 102 -7.95 -7.32 -30.88
C GLU A 102 -8.10 -7.52 -29.37
N ALA A 103 -8.04 -6.43 -28.59
CA ALA A 103 -8.12 -6.52 -27.14
C ALA A 103 -9.54 -6.78 -26.64
N HIS A 104 -9.65 -7.53 -25.55
CA HIS A 104 -10.94 -7.83 -24.94
C HIS A 104 -11.63 -6.53 -24.47
N PRO A 105 -12.92 -6.28 -24.81
CA PRO A 105 -13.62 -5.03 -24.44
C PRO A 105 -13.63 -4.71 -22.96
N TRP A 106 -13.64 -5.72 -22.07
CA TRP A 106 -13.59 -5.51 -20.63
C TRP A 106 -12.22 -5.05 -20.14
N LEU A 107 -11.13 -5.50 -20.77
CA LEU A 107 -9.79 -4.99 -20.49
C LEU A 107 -9.71 -3.51 -20.89
N LEU A 108 -10.16 -3.17 -22.10
CA LEU A 108 -10.20 -1.79 -22.59
C LEU A 108 -11.03 -0.84 -21.70
N ALA A 109 -12.11 -1.38 -21.10
CA ALA A 109 -13.00 -0.63 -20.22
C ALA A 109 -12.51 -0.56 -18.76
N THR A 110 -11.44 -1.29 -18.38
CA THR A 110 -10.96 -1.31 -16.99
C THR A 110 -10.28 0.02 -16.65
N THR A 111 -10.85 0.75 -15.69
CA THR A 111 -10.36 2.04 -15.24
C THR A 111 -9.41 1.92 -14.04
N ILE A 112 -8.61 2.96 -13.79
CA ILE A 112 -7.80 3.07 -12.56
C ILE A 112 -8.70 2.98 -11.31
N ARG A 113 -9.90 3.57 -11.36
CA ARG A 113 -10.92 3.49 -10.29
C ARG A 113 -11.34 2.04 -10.01
N ASP A 114 -11.60 1.26 -11.06
CA ASP A 114 -11.98 -0.15 -10.91
C ASP A 114 -10.87 -0.95 -10.23
N MET A 115 -9.62 -0.70 -10.61
CA MET A 115 -8.46 -1.35 -10.02
C MET A 115 -8.25 -0.97 -8.55
N LEU A 116 -8.36 0.31 -8.19
CA LEU A 116 -8.28 0.79 -6.80
C LEU A 116 -9.39 0.22 -5.92
N SER A 117 -10.57 0.02 -6.48
CA SER A 117 -11.72 -0.52 -5.76
C SER A 117 -11.84 -2.05 -5.81
N MET A 118 -10.79 -2.75 -6.31
CA MET A 118 -10.79 -4.20 -6.45
C MET A 118 -11.96 -4.74 -7.30
N ARG A 119 -12.31 -4.01 -8.37
CA ARG A 119 -13.36 -4.35 -9.32
C ARG A 119 -12.82 -4.35 -10.76
N SER A 120 -11.57 -4.79 -10.94
CA SER A 120 -10.97 -4.97 -12.28
C SER A 120 -11.73 -6.02 -13.10
N CYS A 121 -11.24 -6.35 -14.27
CA CYS A 121 -11.85 -7.39 -15.11
C CYS A 121 -11.37 -8.82 -14.75
N HIS A 122 -10.56 -9.00 -13.71
CA HIS A 122 -9.98 -10.28 -13.30
C HIS A 122 -10.55 -10.76 -11.96
N ALA A 123 -10.89 -12.07 -11.89
CA ALA A 123 -11.41 -12.72 -10.69
C ALA A 123 -10.32 -13.10 -9.66
N SER A 124 -9.05 -12.96 -10.02
CA SER A 124 -7.90 -13.28 -9.15
C SER A 124 -6.64 -12.60 -9.65
N THR A 125 -5.58 -12.66 -8.83
CA THR A 125 -4.24 -12.22 -9.24
C THR A 125 -3.77 -12.96 -10.49
N THR A 126 -3.33 -12.23 -11.51
CA THR A 126 -3.04 -12.75 -12.87
C THR A 126 -1.65 -13.39 -13.01
N TYR A 127 -0.76 -13.20 -12.03
CA TYR A 127 0.61 -13.71 -12.05
C TYR A 127 0.84 -14.80 -11.02
N ASP A 128 1.83 -15.66 -11.29
CA ASP A 128 2.39 -16.58 -10.31
C ASP A 128 3.45 -15.84 -9.47
N LYS A 129 3.13 -15.61 -8.19
CA LYS A 129 4.01 -14.93 -7.23
C LYS A 129 5.31 -15.68 -6.91
N PHE A 130 5.40 -16.96 -7.26
CA PHE A 130 6.58 -17.79 -7.04
C PHE A 130 7.50 -17.84 -8.26
N SER A 131 7.06 -17.30 -9.41
CA SER A 131 7.83 -17.24 -10.63
C SER A 131 8.49 -15.87 -10.81
N SER A 132 9.83 -15.85 -10.75
CA SER A 132 10.61 -14.66 -11.12
C SER A 132 10.71 -14.42 -12.64
N LYS A 133 10.25 -15.39 -13.43
CA LYS A 133 10.29 -15.34 -14.91
C LYS A 133 9.03 -14.73 -15.51
N THR A 134 8.00 -14.52 -14.73
CA THR A 134 6.74 -13.93 -15.17
C THR A 134 6.80 -12.42 -15.01
N ASP A 135 6.56 -11.68 -16.09
CA ASP A 135 6.30 -10.25 -16.03
C ASP A 135 4.90 -10.04 -15.44
N TRP A 136 4.87 -9.58 -14.19
CA TRP A 136 3.63 -9.44 -13.44
C TRP A 136 2.73 -8.34 -14.00
N VAL A 137 3.33 -7.28 -14.52
CA VAL A 137 2.58 -6.19 -15.15
C VAL A 137 1.96 -6.69 -16.46
N LYS A 138 2.77 -7.31 -17.35
CA LYS A 138 2.29 -7.87 -18.61
C LYS A 138 1.15 -8.87 -18.40
N SER A 139 1.22 -9.69 -17.35
CA SER A 139 0.20 -10.69 -17.05
C SER A 139 -1.20 -10.08 -16.89
N PHE A 140 -1.29 -8.87 -16.33
CA PHE A 140 -2.57 -8.15 -16.19
C PHE A 140 -3.24 -7.88 -17.54
N PHE A 141 -2.46 -7.63 -18.57
CA PHE A 141 -2.96 -7.32 -19.91
C PHE A 141 -3.17 -8.54 -20.80
N THR A 142 -2.52 -9.67 -20.49
CA THR A 142 -2.53 -10.88 -21.34
C THR A 142 -3.41 -12.00 -20.82
N VAL A 143 -3.72 -12.03 -19.53
CA VAL A 143 -4.69 -12.99 -18.97
C VAL A 143 -6.10 -12.59 -19.39
N ALA A 144 -6.87 -13.56 -19.87
CA ALA A 144 -8.24 -13.30 -20.34
C ALA A 144 -9.13 -12.73 -19.23
N PRO A 145 -9.86 -11.63 -19.47
CA PRO A 145 -10.84 -11.10 -18.53
C PRO A 145 -11.95 -12.10 -18.22
N THR A 146 -12.43 -12.08 -16.99
CA THR A 146 -13.47 -13.02 -16.49
C THR A 146 -14.83 -12.37 -16.33
N HIS A 147 -14.89 -11.05 -16.15
CA HIS A 147 -16.14 -10.29 -15.95
C HIS A 147 -15.97 -8.82 -16.32
N LYS A 148 -17.09 -8.13 -16.46
CA LYS A 148 -17.13 -6.70 -16.76
C LYS A 148 -16.55 -5.90 -15.56
N PRO A 149 -15.59 -4.97 -15.78
CA PRO A 149 -15.05 -4.14 -14.71
C PRO A 149 -16.14 -3.29 -14.05
N GLY A 150 -15.92 -2.93 -12.80
CA GLY A 150 -16.85 -2.15 -11.99
C GLY A 150 -18.04 -2.93 -11.42
N THR A 151 -18.24 -4.20 -11.78
CA THR A 151 -19.44 -4.96 -11.43
C THR A 151 -19.28 -5.90 -10.25
N VAL A 152 -18.12 -6.54 -10.09
CA VAL A 152 -17.88 -7.56 -9.07
C VAL A 152 -16.62 -7.23 -8.30
N PHE A 153 -16.67 -7.35 -6.98
CA PHE A 153 -15.49 -7.23 -6.13
C PHE A 153 -14.72 -8.55 -6.12
N HIS A 154 -13.46 -8.50 -6.53
CA HIS A 154 -12.50 -9.58 -6.36
C HIS A 154 -11.17 -9.01 -5.86
N TYR A 155 -10.69 -9.53 -4.72
CA TYR A 155 -9.40 -9.10 -4.20
C TYR A 155 -8.27 -9.55 -5.12
N ASP A 156 -7.68 -8.58 -5.80
CA ASP A 156 -6.68 -8.80 -6.86
C ASP A 156 -5.40 -7.99 -6.59
N THR A 157 -4.30 -8.70 -6.33
CA THR A 157 -3.01 -8.06 -6.09
C THR A 157 -2.34 -7.60 -7.38
N SER A 158 -2.68 -8.17 -8.54
CA SER A 158 -2.14 -7.72 -9.83
C SER A 158 -2.60 -6.31 -10.18
N SER A 159 -3.84 -5.94 -9.86
CA SER A 159 -4.31 -4.56 -9.98
C SER A 159 -3.41 -3.58 -9.22
N SER A 160 -3.11 -3.86 -7.96
CA SER A 160 -2.26 -2.97 -7.16
C SER A 160 -0.81 -2.94 -7.64
N HIS A 161 -0.29 -4.06 -8.15
CA HIS A 161 1.04 -4.13 -8.74
C HIS A 161 1.12 -3.31 -10.03
N THR A 162 0.14 -3.45 -10.92
CA THR A 162 0.06 -2.68 -12.18
C THR A 162 -0.12 -1.18 -11.91
N LEU A 163 -0.90 -0.79 -10.89
CA LEU A 163 -0.99 0.61 -10.46
C LEU A 163 0.35 1.14 -9.94
N CYS A 164 1.11 0.33 -9.21
CA CYS A 164 2.47 0.70 -8.80
C CYS A 164 3.40 0.89 -10.01
N ALA A 165 3.33 -0.01 -10.99
CA ALA A 165 4.06 0.13 -12.26
C ALA A 165 3.67 1.42 -12.99
N LEU A 166 2.39 1.81 -12.95
CA LEU A 166 1.91 3.09 -13.51
C LEU A 166 2.57 4.27 -12.82
N VAL A 167 2.66 4.26 -11.48
CA VAL A 167 3.37 5.31 -10.73
C VAL A 167 4.82 5.40 -11.18
N GLU A 168 5.54 4.27 -11.23
CA GLU A 168 6.95 4.24 -11.64
C GLU A 168 7.13 4.70 -13.10
N LYS A 169 6.26 4.27 -14.00
CA LYS A 169 6.26 4.67 -15.41
C LYS A 169 6.05 6.18 -15.58
N LEU A 170 5.05 6.73 -14.92
CA LEU A 170 4.75 8.15 -15.03
C LEU A 170 5.80 9.03 -14.35
N THR A 171 6.38 8.61 -13.23
CA THR A 171 7.32 9.44 -12.45
C THR A 171 8.77 9.25 -12.84
N GLY A 172 9.13 8.11 -13.42
CA GLY A 172 10.52 7.68 -13.62
C GLY A 172 11.23 7.30 -12.31
N MET A 173 10.51 7.20 -11.20
CA MET A 173 11.03 6.90 -9.86
C MET A 173 10.38 5.62 -9.31
N LYS A 174 11.07 4.93 -8.38
CA LYS A 174 10.41 3.89 -7.58
C LYS A 174 9.26 4.49 -6.77
N MET A 175 8.17 3.73 -6.62
CA MET A 175 6.96 4.22 -5.91
C MET A 175 7.28 4.81 -4.54
N LEU A 176 8.13 4.14 -3.74
CA LEU A 176 8.49 4.61 -2.41
C LEU A 176 9.31 5.91 -2.46
N ASP A 177 10.19 6.08 -3.45
CA ASP A 177 10.98 7.30 -3.61
C ASP A 177 10.12 8.47 -4.06
N TYR A 178 9.15 8.23 -4.94
CA TYR A 178 8.14 9.23 -5.28
C TYR A 178 7.36 9.69 -4.04
N LEU A 179 6.87 8.74 -3.22
CA LEU A 179 6.18 9.06 -1.98
C LEU A 179 7.07 9.78 -0.96
N ARG A 180 8.35 9.41 -0.85
CA ARG A 180 9.32 10.13 -0.01
C ARG A 180 9.43 11.60 -0.40
N ASN A 181 9.57 11.86 -1.68
CA ASN A 181 9.70 13.23 -2.19
C ASN A 181 8.43 14.06 -2.00
N LYS A 182 7.26 13.41 -1.89
CA LYS A 182 5.97 14.10 -1.74
C LYS A 182 5.53 14.28 -0.30
N VAL A 183 5.73 13.27 0.54
CA VAL A 183 5.11 13.26 1.88
C VAL A 183 5.89 12.50 2.94
N LEU A 184 6.53 11.36 2.62
CA LEU A 184 7.05 10.48 3.65
C LEU A 184 8.26 11.06 4.39
N ASN A 185 9.11 11.86 3.73
CA ASN A 185 10.22 12.55 4.39
C ASN A 185 9.72 13.56 5.44
N GLU A 186 8.61 14.22 5.17
CA GLU A 186 7.99 15.23 6.06
C GLU A 186 7.47 14.61 7.35
N ILE A 187 6.95 13.38 7.28
CA ILE A 187 6.46 12.65 8.46
C ILE A 187 7.56 11.90 9.21
N GLY A 188 8.81 11.94 8.75
CA GLY A 188 9.93 11.23 9.38
C GLY A 188 9.95 9.73 9.12
N PHE A 189 9.36 9.27 8.01
CA PHE A 189 9.42 7.87 7.57
C PHE A 189 10.86 7.42 7.36
N SER A 190 11.20 6.20 7.81
CA SER A 190 12.57 5.69 7.80
C SER A 190 13.20 5.67 6.41
N LYS A 191 14.45 6.12 6.32
CA LYS A 191 15.26 6.02 5.10
C LYS A 191 15.66 4.58 4.79
N GLU A 192 15.66 3.71 5.80
CA GLU A 192 15.99 2.28 5.67
C GLU A 192 14.83 1.46 5.08
N ALA A 193 13.60 1.98 5.11
CA ALA A 193 12.46 1.33 4.48
C ALA A 193 12.67 1.18 2.97
N TYR A 194 12.25 0.07 2.40
CA TYR A 194 12.34 -0.19 0.96
C TYR A 194 11.15 -1.01 0.48
N CYS A 195 10.98 -1.10 -0.83
CA CYS A 195 9.99 -2.00 -1.43
C CYS A 195 10.69 -3.11 -2.21
N LEU A 196 10.30 -4.36 -1.95
CA LEU A 196 10.71 -5.50 -2.76
C LEU A 196 10.25 -5.31 -4.20
N THR A 197 10.99 -5.85 -5.16
CA THR A 197 10.64 -5.80 -6.58
C THR A 197 10.29 -7.18 -7.12
N ASP A 198 9.53 -7.22 -8.19
CA ASP A 198 9.35 -8.42 -9.01
C ASP A 198 10.63 -8.76 -9.81
N GLY A 199 10.59 -9.82 -10.61
CA GLY A 199 11.72 -10.25 -11.44
C GLY A 199 12.08 -9.26 -12.57
N PHE A 200 11.25 -8.28 -12.84
CA PHE A 200 11.44 -7.24 -13.87
C PHE A 200 11.78 -5.87 -13.27
N GLY A 201 11.98 -5.82 -11.96
CA GLY A 201 12.42 -4.64 -11.25
C GLY A 201 11.31 -3.65 -10.86
N VAL A 202 10.05 -3.97 -11.08
CA VAL A 202 8.91 -3.16 -10.63
C VAL A 202 8.67 -3.38 -9.13
N SER A 203 8.46 -2.31 -8.37
CA SER A 203 8.14 -2.43 -6.94
C SER A 203 6.86 -3.24 -6.74
N MET A 204 6.87 -4.17 -5.79
CA MET A 204 5.73 -5.03 -5.46
C MET A 204 4.66 -4.21 -4.72
N GLY A 205 3.99 -3.29 -5.44
CA GLY A 205 3.02 -2.33 -4.90
C GLY A 205 1.81 -2.93 -4.19
N GLY A 206 1.61 -4.23 -4.33
CA GLY A 206 0.56 -4.96 -3.63
C GLY A 206 0.98 -5.62 -2.32
N SER A 207 2.32 -5.75 -2.03
CA SER A 207 2.75 -6.57 -0.88
C SER A 207 4.22 -6.43 -0.46
N GLY A 208 5.01 -5.56 -1.10
CA GLY A 208 6.46 -5.59 -1.00
C GLY A 208 7.09 -4.58 -0.04
N LEU A 209 6.35 -3.70 0.57
CA LEU A 209 6.90 -2.71 1.49
C LEU A 209 7.55 -3.38 2.71
N MET A 210 8.80 -3.03 2.95
CA MET A 210 9.59 -3.37 4.13
C MET A 210 9.76 -2.10 4.96
N ALA A 211 9.17 -2.05 6.14
CA ALA A 211 9.15 -0.87 6.99
C ALA A 211 9.09 -1.27 8.48
N THR A 212 9.38 -0.34 9.36
CA THR A 212 9.20 -0.55 10.80
C THR A 212 7.73 -0.35 11.20
N SER A 213 7.36 -0.85 12.36
CA SER A 213 6.01 -0.61 12.92
C SER A 213 5.76 0.89 13.15
N ARG A 214 6.79 1.66 13.49
CA ARG A 214 6.69 3.12 13.65
C ARG A 214 6.47 3.84 12.33
N ASP A 215 7.11 3.40 11.24
CA ASP A 215 6.85 3.95 9.90
C ASP A 215 5.37 3.80 9.52
N PHE A 216 4.83 2.61 9.78
CA PHE A 216 3.41 2.37 9.52
C PHE A 216 2.50 3.25 10.38
N MET A 217 2.85 3.45 11.64
CA MET A 217 2.09 4.34 12.53
C MET A 217 2.14 5.80 12.05
N LEU A 218 3.30 6.31 11.62
CA LEU A 218 3.42 7.66 11.04
C LEU A 218 2.52 7.84 9.84
N PHE A 219 2.49 6.84 8.94
CA PHE A 219 1.60 6.85 7.80
C PHE A 219 0.12 6.81 8.22
N ALA A 220 -0.24 5.98 9.20
CA ALA A 220 -1.60 5.90 9.73
C ALA A 220 -2.06 7.22 10.36
N LEU A 221 -1.20 7.91 11.12
CA LEU A 221 -1.48 9.22 11.69
C LEU A 221 -1.70 10.29 10.61
N LEU A 222 -0.90 10.27 9.54
CA LEU A 222 -1.11 11.17 8.40
C LEU A 222 -2.52 10.98 7.80
N ILE A 223 -2.95 9.73 7.61
CA ILE A 223 -4.29 9.43 7.10
C ILE A 223 -5.37 9.87 8.10
N LEU A 224 -5.19 9.58 9.38
CA LEU A 224 -6.12 9.99 10.44
C LEU A 224 -6.32 11.50 10.47
N ASN A 225 -5.26 12.26 10.23
CA ASN A 225 -5.26 13.72 10.20
C ASN A 225 -5.62 14.32 8.82
N ASN A 226 -6.27 13.52 7.95
CA ASN A 226 -6.69 13.95 6.60
C ASN A 226 -5.54 14.51 5.74
N GLY A 227 -4.36 13.92 5.82
CA GLY A 227 -3.18 14.33 5.09
C GLY A 227 -2.50 15.60 5.61
N LYS A 228 -2.90 16.10 6.77
CA LYS A 228 -2.31 17.30 7.39
C LYS A 228 -1.21 16.91 8.36
N LEU A 229 -0.12 17.67 8.32
CA LEU A 229 0.94 17.64 9.32
C LEU A 229 0.63 18.74 10.35
N ASN A 230 0.57 18.37 11.63
CA ASN A 230 0.40 19.33 12.75
C ASN A 230 1.74 19.93 13.17
#